data_cb43022a2ca49a289bdac881a8b3575a
#
_entry.id   cb43022a2ca49a289bdac881a8b3575a
#
_cell.length_a   1.000
_cell.length_b   1.000
_cell.length_c   1.000
_cell.angle_alpha   90.00
_cell.angle_beta   90.00
_cell.angle_gamma   90.00
#
_symmetry.space_group_name_H-M   'P 1'
#
loop_
_entity.id
_entity.type
_entity.pdbx_description
1 polymer ?
#
loop_
_entity_poly.entity_id
_entity_poly.type
_entity_poly.pdbx_seq_one_letter_code
_entity_poly.pdbx_strand_id
1 'polypeptide(L)'
;MKILYLQCNMGAAGDMLTASLASLLPDPNVYLDTINGMGLEGVKTTLVRSASKGMAGLHAHVVINGIEEETLLAQPPAHHAAEDHLHHHHHSHSSLADVLSIIDKLRVPEDVRKDAAAVYQRIAEAEAAAHGAAPGEIHFHEV
;
A
#
# COMPACT_ATOMS: atom_id res chain seq x y z
N MET A 1 -18.74 5.67 25.18
CA MET A 1 -18.49 5.79 23.74
C MET A 1 -16.99 5.76 23.51
N LYS A 2 -16.48 4.96 22.58
CA LYS A 2 -15.06 4.99 22.17
C LYS A 2 -14.97 5.81 20.89
N ILE A 3 -14.00 6.72 20.81
CA ILE A 3 -13.76 7.58 19.64
C ILE A 3 -12.33 7.31 19.16
N LEU A 4 -12.16 7.10 17.86
CA LEU A 4 -10.87 7.08 17.20
C LEU A 4 -10.63 8.46 16.59
N TYR A 5 -9.51 9.08 16.94
CA TYR A 5 -9.06 10.34 16.35
C TYR A 5 -7.75 10.11 15.59
N LEU A 6 -7.74 10.42 14.30
CA LEU A 6 -6.57 10.33 13.43
C LEU A 6 -6.04 11.75 13.14
N GLN A 7 -4.77 11.99 13.45
CA GLN A 7 -4.11 13.26 13.18
C GLN A 7 -3.01 13.04 12.16
N CYS A 8 -3.29 13.41 10.91
CA CYS A 8 -2.43 13.14 9.75
C CYS A 8 -1.69 14.40 9.27
N ASN A 9 -1.11 15.20 10.19
CA ASN A 9 -0.44 16.48 9.86
C ASN A 9 0.79 16.31 8.94
N MET A 10 1.38 15.13 8.93
CA MET A 10 2.54 14.77 8.11
C MET A 10 2.19 13.84 6.92
N GLY A 11 0.92 13.77 6.57
CA GLY A 11 0.41 12.78 5.65
C GLY A 11 0.04 11.47 6.35
N ALA A 12 -0.42 10.51 5.57
CA ALA A 12 -0.74 9.15 6.02
C ALA A 12 -0.46 8.17 4.89
N ALA A 13 0.40 7.20 5.15
CA ALA A 13 0.65 6.08 4.27
C ALA A 13 -0.02 4.81 4.82
N GLY A 14 -0.23 3.80 4.00
CA GLY A 14 -0.92 2.56 4.38
C GLY A 14 -0.22 1.81 5.51
N ASP A 15 1.10 1.72 5.47
CA ASP A 15 1.97 1.13 6.50
C ASP A 15 1.85 1.87 7.84
N MET A 16 1.84 3.22 7.81
CA MET A 16 1.67 4.07 9.00
C MET A 16 0.30 3.87 9.64
N LEU A 17 -0.77 3.83 8.85
CA LEU A 17 -2.12 3.58 9.34
C LEU A 17 -2.25 2.15 9.87
N THR A 18 -1.70 1.16 9.17
CA THR A 18 -1.66 -0.24 9.58
C THR A 18 -0.98 -0.39 10.93
N ALA A 19 0.22 0.15 11.10
CA ALA A 19 0.96 0.09 12.36
C ALA A 19 0.23 0.80 13.51
N SER A 20 -0.30 2.00 13.24
CA SER A 20 -1.01 2.80 14.25
C SER A 20 -2.28 2.11 14.72
N LEU A 21 -3.11 1.60 13.81
CA LEU A 21 -4.36 0.91 14.16
C LEU A 21 -4.10 -0.42 14.84
N ALA A 22 -3.12 -1.19 14.36
CA ALA A 22 -2.73 -2.45 14.98
C ALA A 22 -2.24 -2.27 16.42
N SER A 23 -1.56 -1.14 16.72
CA SER A 23 -1.09 -0.83 18.07
C SER A 23 -2.21 -0.66 19.11
N LEU A 24 -3.43 -0.38 18.66
CA LEU A 24 -4.62 -0.23 19.49
C LEU A 24 -5.32 -1.56 19.80
N LEU A 25 -4.93 -2.64 19.13
CA LEU A 25 -5.51 -3.96 19.35
C LEU A 25 -4.89 -4.65 20.57
N PRO A 26 -5.67 -5.45 21.32
CA PRO A 26 -5.14 -6.26 22.40
C PRO A 26 -4.04 -7.23 21.97
N ASP A 27 -4.18 -7.80 20.77
CA ASP A 27 -3.18 -8.65 20.12
C ASP A 27 -3.03 -8.26 18.64
N PRO A 28 -1.98 -7.54 18.28
CA PRO A 28 -1.70 -7.18 16.88
C PRO A 28 -1.42 -8.38 15.97
N ASN A 29 -1.02 -9.55 16.51
CA ASN A 29 -0.71 -10.71 15.70
C ASN A 29 -1.95 -11.28 15.02
N VAL A 30 -3.10 -11.24 15.67
CA VAL A 30 -4.38 -11.67 15.06
C VAL A 30 -4.69 -10.85 13.80
N TYR A 31 -4.38 -9.57 13.83
CA TYR A 31 -4.53 -8.69 12.67
C TYR A 31 -3.52 -9.03 11.57
N LEU A 32 -2.26 -9.29 11.93
CA LEU A 32 -1.22 -9.72 10.97
C LEU A 32 -1.60 -11.03 10.28
N ASP A 33 -2.09 -12.02 11.04
CA ASP A 33 -2.54 -13.29 10.47
C ASP A 33 -3.68 -13.08 9.46
N THR A 34 -4.60 -12.16 9.77
CA THR A 34 -5.71 -11.81 8.87
C THR A 34 -5.19 -11.14 7.59
N ILE A 35 -4.31 -10.15 7.69
CA ILE A 35 -3.73 -9.46 6.52
C ILE A 35 -2.91 -10.45 5.67
N ASN A 36 -2.01 -11.20 6.27
CA ASN A 36 -1.19 -12.17 5.54
C ASN A 36 -2.02 -13.35 4.96
N GLY A 37 -3.21 -13.59 5.51
CA GLY A 37 -4.15 -14.61 5.04
C GLY A 37 -5.13 -14.15 3.95
N MET A 38 -5.17 -12.84 3.60
CA MET A 38 -6.20 -12.30 2.70
C MET A 38 -6.03 -12.71 1.23
N GLY A 39 -4.92 -13.31 0.85
CA GLY A 39 -4.72 -13.89 -0.49
C GLY A 39 -3.90 -13.04 -1.45
N LEU A 40 -3.10 -12.11 -0.95
CA LEU A 40 -2.07 -11.43 -1.74
C LEU A 40 -0.85 -12.35 -1.85
N GLU A 41 -0.62 -12.93 -3.04
CA GLU A 41 0.52 -13.79 -3.28
C GLU A 41 1.82 -13.00 -3.30
N GLY A 42 2.85 -13.54 -2.66
CA GLY A 42 4.17 -12.90 -2.59
C GLY A 42 4.26 -11.72 -1.63
N VAL A 43 3.15 -11.27 -1.03
CA VAL A 43 3.12 -10.14 -0.10
C VAL A 43 3.13 -10.66 1.34
N LYS A 44 4.00 -10.10 2.16
CA LYS A 44 4.09 -10.39 3.60
C LYS A 44 4.24 -9.12 4.40
N THR A 45 3.33 -8.93 5.35
CA THR A 45 3.39 -7.83 6.32
C THR A 45 3.89 -8.32 7.66
N THR A 46 4.76 -7.54 8.30
CA THR A 46 5.23 -7.77 9.67
C THR A 46 5.15 -6.47 10.47
N LEU A 47 4.99 -6.58 11.80
CA LEU A 47 5.00 -5.43 12.70
C LEU A 47 6.24 -5.51 13.59
N VAL A 48 7.03 -4.46 13.61
CA VAL A 48 8.27 -4.37 14.38
C VAL A 48 8.18 -3.20 15.35
N ARG A 49 8.67 -3.39 16.58
CA ARG A 49 8.80 -2.28 17.52
C ARG A 49 9.89 -1.33 17.01
N SER A 50 9.57 -0.07 16.92
CA SER A 50 10.47 0.98 16.46
C SER A 50 10.43 2.16 17.43
N ALA A 51 11.48 2.96 17.41
CA ALA A 51 11.51 4.23 18.14
C ALA A 51 12.11 5.31 17.25
N SER A 52 11.41 6.43 17.13
CA SER A 52 11.89 7.59 16.40
C SER A 52 11.84 8.80 17.31
N LYS A 53 12.97 9.53 17.43
CA LYS A 53 13.12 10.73 18.25
C LYS A 53 12.64 10.54 19.71
N GLY A 54 12.86 9.34 20.27
CA GLY A 54 12.47 9.00 21.64
C GLY A 54 11.01 8.57 21.82
N MET A 55 10.22 8.55 20.78
CA MET A 55 8.85 8.02 20.81
C MET A 55 8.83 6.56 20.32
N ALA A 56 8.34 5.65 21.14
CA ALA A 56 8.17 4.26 20.79
C ALA A 56 6.87 4.06 20.00
N GLY A 57 6.91 3.15 19.03
CA GLY A 57 5.74 2.81 18.20
C GLY A 57 5.92 1.46 17.53
N LEU A 58 5.00 1.15 16.61
CA LEU A 58 5.11 0.03 15.68
C LEU A 58 5.44 0.58 14.29
N HIS A 59 6.19 -0.20 13.55
CA HIS A 59 6.43 -0.02 12.12
C HIS A 59 5.92 -1.26 11.39
N ALA A 60 5.13 -1.06 10.34
CA ALA A 60 4.68 -2.12 9.46
C ALA A 60 5.67 -2.22 8.29
N HIS A 61 6.30 -3.38 8.17
CA HIS A 61 7.14 -3.70 7.01
C HIS A 61 6.34 -4.55 6.04
N VAL A 62 6.28 -4.12 4.79
CA VAL A 62 5.66 -4.84 3.68
C VAL A 62 6.77 -5.34 2.78
N VAL A 63 6.78 -6.65 2.53
CA VAL A 63 7.74 -7.33 1.67
C VAL A 63 6.98 -7.93 0.49
N ILE A 64 7.39 -7.60 -0.73
CA ILE A 64 6.81 -8.09 -1.97
C ILE A 64 7.85 -8.95 -2.68
N ASN A 65 7.57 -10.24 -2.84
CA ASN A 65 8.49 -11.22 -3.45
C ASN A 65 9.90 -11.23 -2.84
N GLY A 66 9.99 -10.99 -1.53
CA GLY A 66 11.26 -10.98 -0.78
C GLY A 66 12.00 -9.65 -0.81
N ILE A 67 11.46 -8.60 -1.40
CA ILE A 67 12.04 -7.25 -1.45
C ILE A 67 11.18 -6.31 -0.62
N GLU A 68 11.78 -5.50 0.23
CA GLU A 68 11.05 -4.47 0.99
C GLU A 68 10.50 -3.40 0.05
N GLU A 69 9.23 -3.04 0.25
CA GLU A 69 8.52 -2.03 -0.55
C GLU A 69 9.27 -0.69 -0.58
N GLU A 70 9.78 -0.22 0.55
CA GLU A 70 10.59 0.99 0.64
C GLU A 70 11.82 0.96 -0.29
N THR A 71 12.43 -0.22 -0.48
CA THR A 71 13.57 -0.39 -1.40
C THR A 71 13.12 -0.31 -2.86
N LEU A 72 11.93 -0.80 -3.18
CA LEU A 72 11.36 -0.71 -4.53
C LEU A 72 11.04 0.75 -4.91
N LEU A 73 10.53 1.54 -3.96
CA LEU A 73 10.18 2.95 -4.15
C LEU A 73 11.41 3.87 -4.17
N ALA A 74 12.49 3.49 -3.49
CA ALA A 74 13.72 4.29 -3.42
C ALA A 74 14.62 4.22 -4.66
N GLN A 75 14.29 3.38 -5.66
CA GLN A 75 15.07 3.31 -6.91
C GLN A 75 14.78 4.54 -7.77
N PRO A 76 15.79 5.40 -8.06
CA PRO A 76 15.59 6.55 -8.94
C PRO A 76 15.18 6.05 -10.33
N PRO A 77 14.30 6.78 -11.05
CA PRO A 77 13.98 6.45 -12.42
C PRO A 77 15.28 6.39 -13.23
N ALA A 78 15.51 5.26 -13.89
CA ALA A 78 16.70 5.07 -14.71
C ALA A 78 16.74 6.15 -15.79
N HIS A 79 17.66 7.11 -15.66
CA HIS A 79 17.95 8.06 -16.73
C HIS A 79 18.42 7.26 -17.94
N HIS A 80 17.63 7.28 -19.00
CA HIS A 80 17.98 6.71 -20.28
C HIS A 80 19.23 7.40 -20.86
N ALA A 81 20.39 6.82 -20.57
CA ALA A 81 21.51 6.94 -21.49
C ALA A 81 21.28 5.86 -22.57
N ALA A 82 21.16 6.29 -23.81
CA ALA A 82 20.95 5.41 -24.94
C ALA A 82 22.12 4.42 -25.04
N GLU A 83 21.84 3.14 -24.74
CA GLU A 83 22.52 2.01 -25.35
C GLU A 83 21.67 0.74 -25.15
N ASP A 84 21.43 0.10 -26.26
CA ASP A 84 20.68 -1.08 -26.63
C ASP A 84 21.13 -2.30 -25.81
N HIS A 85 20.31 -2.79 -24.87
CA HIS A 85 20.28 -4.22 -24.50
C HIS A 85 18.98 -4.54 -23.73
N LEU A 86 18.25 -5.52 -24.28
CA LEU A 86 17.04 -6.19 -23.82
C LEU A 86 17.12 -6.66 -22.36
N HIS A 87 16.74 -5.81 -21.41
CA HIS A 87 16.24 -6.22 -20.11
C HIS A 87 15.01 -5.37 -19.77
N HIS A 88 13.84 -5.95 -20.07
CA HIS A 88 12.57 -5.42 -19.63
C HIS A 88 12.51 -5.53 -18.10
N HIS A 89 12.93 -4.49 -17.39
CA HIS A 89 12.47 -4.26 -16.03
C HIS A 89 11.02 -3.78 -16.15
N HIS A 90 10.09 -4.71 -15.96
CA HIS A 90 8.69 -4.39 -15.79
C HIS A 90 8.53 -3.59 -14.49
N HIS A 91 8.56 -2.27 -14.58
CA HIS A 91 7.82 -1.46 -13.64
C HIS A 91 6.34 -1.79 -13.92
N SER A 92 5.73 -2.60 -13.09
CA SER A 92 4.31 -2.92 -13.24
C SER A 92 3.50 -1.69 -12.82
N HIS A 93 3.23 -0.83 -13.80
CA HIS A 93 2.23 0.20 -13.63
C HIS A 93 0.87 -0.49 -13.55
N SER A 94 0.26 -0.50 -12.36
CA SER A 94 -1.06 -1.08 -12.18
C SER A 94 -2.12 -0.07 -12.55
N SER A 95 -3.01 -0.42 -13.46
CA SER A 95 -4.19 0.39 -13.75
C SER A 95 -5.23 0.28 -12.64
N LEU A 96 -6.17 1.20 -12.57
CA LEU A 96 -7.31 1.09 -11.64
C LEU A 96 -8.04 -0.25 -11.81
N ALA A 97 -8.18 -0.73 -13.04
CA ALA A 97 -8.86 -2.00 -13.32
C ALA A 97 -8.08 -3.20 -12.74
N ASP A 98 -6.74 -3.18 -12.82
CA ASP A 98 -5.90 -4.23 -12.23
C ASP A 98 -6.03 -4.25 -10.71
N VAL A 99 -5.96 -3.08 -10.07
CA VAL A 99 -6.14 -2.95 -8.61
C VAL A 99 -7.51 -3.45 -8.17
N LEU A 100 -8.58 -3.04 -8.84
CA LEU A 100 -9.93 -3.50 -8.52
C LEU A 100 -10.08 -5.02 -8.71
N SER A 101 -9.41 -5.60 -9.72
CA SER A 101 -9.37 -7.06 -9.92
C SER A 101 -8.63 -7.79 -8.81
N ILE A 102 -7.58 -7.20 -8.25
CA ILE A 102 -6.87 -7.76 -7.08
C ILE A 102 -7.79 -7.71 -5.85
N ILE A 103 -8.41 -6.55 -5.58
CA ILE A 103 -9.31 -6.35 -4.44
C ILE A 103 -10.48 -7.34 -4.47
N ASP A 104 -11.06 -7.60 -5.64
CA ASP A 104 -12.18 -8.55 -5.79
C ASP A 104 -11.82 -9.98 -5.38
N LYS A 105 -10.56 -10.37 -5.56
CA LYS A 105 -10.04 -11.71 -5.22
C LYS A 105 -9.64 -11.85 -3.74
N LEU A 106 -9.60 -10.76 -2.96
CA LEU A 106 -9.20 -10.82 -1.57
C LEU A 106 -10.18 -11.62 -0.72
N ARG A 107 -9.64 -12.45 0.15
CA ARG A 107 -10.40 -13.25 1.14
C ARG A 107 -10.72 -12.42 2.38
N VAL A 108 -11.52 -11.38 2.20
CA VAL A 108 -11.98 -10.47 3.24
C VAL A 108 -13.50 -10.29 3.14
N PRO A 109 -14.17 -9.78 4.17
CA PRO A 109 -15.60 -9.44 4.11
C PRO A 109 -15.93 -8.51 2.94
N GLU A 110 -17.16 -8.62 2.42
CA GLU A 110 -17.59 -7.86 1.23
C GLU A 110 -17.59 -6.34 1.46
N ASP A 111 -17.95 -5.89 2.65
CA ASP A 111 -17.90 -4.49 3.05
C ASP A 111 -16.46 -3.95 3.00
N VAL A 112 -15.48 -4.72 3.48
CA VAL A 112 -14.06 -4.36 3.41
C VAL A 112 -13.58 -4.25 1.96
N ARG A 113 -13.98 -5.17 1.06
CA ARG A 113 -13.66 -5.07 -0.38
C ARG A 113 -14.25 -3.82 -1.00
N LYS A 114 -15.53 -3.52 -0.70
CA LYS A 114 -16.20 -2.31 -1.20
C LYS A 114 -15.50 -1.04 -0.73
N ASP A 115 -15.13 -0.97 0.53
CA ASP A 115 -14.42 0.18 1.09
C ASP A 115 -13.03 0.35 0.46
N ALA A 116 -12.26 -0.74 0.31
CA ALA A 116 -10.98 -0.72 -0.36
C ALA A 116 -11.10 -0.23 -1.81
N ALA A 117 -12.05 -0.77 -2.58
CA ALA A 117 -12.31 -0.34 -3.94
C ALA A 117 -12.69 1.16 -4.01
N ALA A 118 -13.52 1.63 -3.09
CA ALA A 118 -13.91 3.04 -3.03
C ALA A 118 -12.72 3.97 -2.73
N VAL A 119 -11.76 3.54 -1.90
CA VAL A 119 -10.53 4.30 -1.64
C VAL A 119 -9.72 4.45 -2.92
N TYR A 120 -9.44 3.36 -3.64
CA TYR A 120 -8.67 3.43 -4.89
C TYR A 120 -9.37 4.21 -5.99
N GLN A 121 -10.70 4.14 -6.09
CA GLN A 121 -11.46 4.99 -7.02
C GLN A 121 -11.27 6.47 -6.71
N ARG A 122 -11.32 6.88 -5.44
CA ARG A 122 -11.08 8.27 -5.03
C ARG A 122 -9.65 8.72 -5.29
N ILE A 123 -8.67 7.85 -5.08
CA ILE A 123 -7.27 8.16 -5.41
C ILE A 123 -7.15 8.38 -6.92
N ALA A 124 -7.71 7.49 -7.75
CA ALA A 124 -7.68 7.63 -9.20
C ALA A 124 -8.35 8.93 -9.68
N GLU A 125 -9.49 9.32 -9.09
CA GLU A 125 -10.16 10.59 -9.39
C GLU A 125 -9.28 11.80 -9.04
N ALA A 126 -8.61 11.77 -7.89
CA ALA A 126 -7.73 12.85 -7.44
C ALA A 126 -6.48 12.97 -8.33
N GLU A 127 -5.83 11.86 -8.66
CA GLU A 127 -4.68 11.80 -9.58
C GLU A 127 -5.07 12.27 -10.98
N ALA A 128 -6.20 11.79 -11.50
CA ALA A 128 -6.73 12.22 -12.80
C ALA A 128 -6.96 13.74 -12.86
N ALA A 129 -7.53 14.31 -11.81
CA ALA A 129 -7.73 15.74 -11.71
C ALA A 129 -6.40 16.52 -11.64
N ALA A 130 -5.40 16.00 -10.91
CA ALA A 130 -4.09 16.62 -10.80
C ALA A 130 -3.30 16.60 -12.12
N HIS A 131 -3.42 15.50 -12.88
CA HIS A 131 -2.70 15.29 -14.14
C HIS A 131 -3.49 15.71 -15.39
N GLY A 132 -4.76 16.11 -15.26
CA GLY A 132 -5.61 16.46 -16.39
C GLY A 132 -5.92 15.27 -17.32
N ALA A 133 -5.97 14.07 -16.76
CA ALA A 133 -6.23 12.81 -17.44
C ALA A 133 -7.60 12.23 -17.08
N ALA A 134 -8.04 11.15 -17.75
CA ALA A 134 -9.21 10.41 -17.32
C ALA A 134 -8.83 9.39 -16.20
N PRO A 135 -9.73 9.08 -15.23
CA PRO A 135 -9.42 8.15 -14.15
C PRO A 135 -8.99 6.75 -14.61
N GLY A 136 -9.44 6.30 -15.79
CA GLY A 136 -9.03 5.02 -16.39
C GLY A 136 -7.64 5.03 -17.04
N GLU A 137 -7.01 6.20 -17.19
CA GLU A 137 -5.68 6.39 -17.76
C GLU A 137 -4.59 6.53 -16.68
N ILE A 138 -5.01 6.56 -15.41
CA ILE A 138 -4.10 6.66 -14.27
C ILE A 138 -3.42 5.32 -14.01
N HIS A 139 -2.14 5.40 -13.75
CA HIS A 139 -1.29 4.27 -13.33
C HIS A 139 -0.83 4.51 -11.89
N PHE A 140 -1.05 3.53 -11.05
CA PHE A 140 -0.55 3.55 -9.69
C PHE A 140 0.90 3.07 -9.66
N HIS A 141 1.74 3.76 -8.91
CA HIS A 141 3.15 3.41 -8.72
C HIS A 141 3.39 2.61 -7.44
N GLU A 142 2.39 2.56 -6.55
CA GLU A 142 2.46 2.00 -5.19
C GLU A 142 1.31 0.99 -4.95
N VAL A 143 1.24 -0.07 -5.76
CA VAL A 143 0.20 -1.11 -5.60
C VAL A 143 0.81 -2.48 -5.55
#